data_7a7d616ae87f6c1781722250bee874e1
#
_entry.id   7a7d616ae87f6c1781722250bee874e1
#
_cell.length_a   1.000
_cell.length_b   1.000
_cell.length_c   1.000
_cell.angle_alpha   90.00
_cell.angle_beta   90.00
_cell.angle_gamma   90.00
#
_symmetry.space_group_name_H-M   'P 1'
#
loop_
_entity.id
_entity.type
_entity.pdbx_description
1 polymer ?
#
loop_
_entity_poly.entity_id
_entity_poly.type
_entity_poly.pdbx_seq_one_letter_code
_entity_poly.pdbx_strand_id
1 'polypeptide(L)'
;KVVLKGEAKLKALYLVGNDNGTYLQTMEAEIPLSQIVDMQGIDERHTCYALFRVLSCALTVKSADDDASGVFGCELTIGSQITATLEESIYPVTDMYSTSYESSYTTSALKTESDHRFISRTLNIKQLIECENGIPDSVTDAECFVSEIICRPCENGELKVSGKLLCFISAVKDSEPVFIEKNLPFDITEQLGMVTEGCVIQPVVNISSVSYSITDDGIEIRCSLLMQGCMYVCGTSQIIKQIELNENAEKQKCDDYSLKLYFADENEDVWNIAKRYNTSAAAIESENEVTDGKVSGLLLIPII
;
A
#
# COMPACT_ATOMS: atom_id res chain seq x y z
N LYS A 1 18.95 -9.89 -8.68
CA LYS A 1 19.36 -8.48 -8.79
C LYS A 1 18.17 -7.62 -9.09
N VAL A 2 18.03 -6.50 -8.39
CA VAL A 2 16.98 -5.50 -8.62
C VAL A 2 17.62 -4.24 -9.18
N VAL A 3 17.04 -3.69 -10.24
CA VAL A 3 17.48 -2.41 -10.81
C VAL A 3 16.56 -1.31 -10.28
N LEU A 4 17.14 -0.41 -9.49
CA LEU A 4 16.46 0.77 -9.00
C LEU A 4 16.61 1.90 -10.02
N LYS A 5 15.49 2.56 -10.34
CA LYS A 5 15.49 3.77 -11.18
C LYS A 5 14.56 4.80 -10.54
N GLY A 6 14.99 6.03 -10.59
CA GLY A 6 14.23 7.15 -10.05
C GLY A 6 14.82 8.49 -10.49
N GLU A 7 14.29 9.55 -9.94
CA GLU A 7 14.70 10.91 -10.21
C GLU A 7 14.59 11.72 -8.91
N ALA A 8 15.59 12.53 -8.62
CA ALA A 8 15.55 13.52 -7.56
C ALA A 8 15.40 14.91 -8.16
N LYS A 9 14.42 15.68 -7.69
CA LYS A 9 14.24 17.08 -8.04
C LYS A 9 14.93 17.96 -7.01
N LEU A 10 15.81 18.81 -7.44
CA LEU A 10 16.51 19.76 -6.62
C LEU A 10 15.99 21.16 -6.95
N LYS A 11 15.57 21.89 -5.92
CA LYS A 11 15.29 23.33 -5.98
C LYS A 11 16.23 24.04 -5.02
N ALA A 12 16.93 25.05 -5.49
CA ALA A 12 17.80 25.88 -4.68
C ALA A 12 17.43 27.35 -4.85
N LEU A 13 17.27 28.04 -3.72
CA LEU A 13 17.07 29.47 -3.65
C LEU A 13 18.40 30.12 -3.23
N TYR A 14 18.89 31.07 -3.99
CA TYR A 14 20.18 31.73 -3.74
C TYR A 14 20.16 33.22 -4.02
N LEU A 15 21.10 33.91 -3.40
CA LEU A 15 21.26 35.36 -3.57
C LEU A 15 22.30 35.66 -4.65
N VAL A 16 21.93 36.51 -5.59
CA VAL A 16 22.84 37.06 -6.60
C VAL A 16 23.08 38.53 -6.27
N GLY A 17 24.35 38.86 -6.10
CA GLY A 17 24.79 40.26 -5.92
C GLY A 17 25.28 40.86 -7.23
N ASN A 18 24.85 42.08 -7.57
CA ASN A 18 25.40 42.89 -8.66
C ASN A 18 25.55 44.35 -8.21
N ASP A 19 26.07 45.22 -9.10
CA ASP A 19 26.28 46.62 -8.81
C ASP A 19 24.99 47.38 -8.43
N ASN A 20 23.81 46.86 -8.75
CA ASN A 20 22.52 47.43 -8.47
C ASN A 20 21.82 46.86 -7.20
N GLY A 21 22.47 45.91 -6.51
CA GLY A 21 21.93 45.31 -5.28
C GLY A 21 21.95 43.79 -5.30
N THR A 22 21.25 43.21 -4.34
CA THR A 22 21.12 41.75 -4.15
C THR A 22 19.71 41.33 -4.43
N TYR A 23 19.52 40.27 -5.21
CA TYR A 23 18.21 39.70 -5.51
C TYR A 23 18.21 38.16 -5.37
N LEU A 24 17.04 37.59 -5.04
CA LEU A 24 16.84 36.16 -4.95
C LEU A 24 16.63 35.57 -6.34
N GLN A 25 17.23 34.39 -6.55
CA GLN A 25 17.05 33.59 -7.77
C GLN A 25 16.84 32.11 -7.40
N THR A 26 16.04 31.42 -8.18
CA THR A 26 15.76 30.01 -8.03
C THR A 26 16.44 29.21 -9.13
N MET A 27 17.02 28.08 -8.77
CA MET A 27 17.55 27.08 -9.69
C MET A 27 16.82 25.76 -9.45
N GLU A 28 16.43 25.09 -10.51
CA GLU A 28 15.84 23.76 -10.48
C GLU A 28 16.69 22.80 -11.31
N ALA A 29 16.87 21.57 -10.82
CA ALA A 29 17.57 20.50 -11.52
C ALA A 29 16.92 19.15 -11.27
N GLU A 30 16.92 18.30 -12.29
CA GLU A 30 16.48 16.92 -12.21
C GLU A 30 17.70 16.01 -12.26
N ILE A 31 17.86 15.15 -11.27
CA ILE A 31 19.00 14.27 -11.08
C ILE A 31 18.54 12.82 -11.27
N PRO A 32 18.88 12.15 -12.37
CA PRO A 32 18.50 10.76 -12.59
C PRO A 32 19.28 9.84 -11.66
N LEU A 33 18.58 8.85 -11.12
CA LEU A 33 19.12 7.83 -10.23
C LEU A 33 19.03 6.47 -10.90
N SER A 34 20.12 5.70 -10.87
CA SER A 34 20.14 4.32 -11.33
C SER A 34 21.13 3.52 -10.51
N GLN A 35 20.66 2.45 -9.87
CA GLN A 35 21.47 1.58 -9.04
C GLN A 35 21.06 0.13 -9.20
N ILE A 36 22.02 -0.78 -9.24
CA ILE A 36 21.78 -2.23 -9.18
C ILE A 36 22.04 -2.70 -7.75
N VAL A 37 21.06 -3.40 -7.18
CA VAL A 37 21.14 -3.95 -5.82
C VAL A 37 21.06 -5.47 -5.89
N ASP A 38 21.98 -6.14 -5.22
CA ASP A 38 21.93 -7.59 -5.04
C ASP A 38 21.03 -7.92 -3.85
N MET A 39 19.95 -8.67 -4.12
CA MET A 39 19.02 -9.16 -3.08
C MET A 39 18.97 -10.69 -3.15
N GLN A 40 19.27 -11.34 -2.04
CA GLN A 40 19.22 -12.80 -1.94
C GLN A 40 17.79 -13.28 -1.90
N GLY A 41 17.51 -14.42 -2.54
CA GLY A 41 16.18 -15.06 -2.53
C GLY A 41 15.18 -14.46 -3.51
N ILE A 42 15.53 -13.44 -4.31
CA ILE A 42 14.66 -12.82 -5.30
C ILE A 42 14.99 -13.33 -6.70
N ASP A 43 13.94 -13.77 -7.40
CA ASP A 43 13.97 -14.20 -8.80
C ASP A 43 12.92 -13.48 -9.65
N GLU A 44 12.73 -13.90 -10.89
CA GLU A 44 11.83 -13.28 -11.87
C GLU A 44 10.32 -13.41 -11.52
N ARG A 45 9.96 -14.27 -10.57
CA ARG A 45 8.59 -14.46 -10.10
C ARG A 45 8.14 -13.38 -9.11
N HIS A 46 9.10 -12.67 -8.54
CA HIS A 46 8.82 -11.62 -7.57
C HIS A 46 8.44 -10.31 -8.25
N THR A 47 7.39 -9.67 -7.76
CA THR A 47 7.07 -8.28 -8.07
C THR A 47 7.81 -7.38 -7.08
N CYS A 48 8.62 -6.45 -7.62
CA CYS A 48 9.43 -5.55 -6.81
C CYS A 48 8.98 -4.10 -6.99
N TYR A 49 8.95 -3.35 -5.91
CA TYR A 49 8.82 -1.89 -5.94
C TYR A 49 9.78 -1.25 -4.95
N ALA A 50 10.10 0.01 -5.19
CA ALA A 50 11.01 0.76 -4.33
C ALA A 50 10.45 2.14 -4.00
N LEU A 51 10.62 2.56 -2.76
CA LEU A 51 10.37 3.91 -2.30
C LEU A 51 11.70 4.56 -1.95
N PHE A 52 11.87 5.81 -2.37
CA PHE A 52 13.09 6.58 -2.14
C PHE A 52 12.84 7.67 -1.11
N ARG A 53 13.88 7.94 -0.33
CA ARG A 53 13.88 9.03 0.66
C ARG A 53 15.23 9.72 0.63
N VAL A 54 15.23 11.05 0.54
CA VAL A 54 16.43 11.86 0.74
C VAL A 54 16.80 11.83 2.21
N LEU A 55 18.02 11.38 2.53
CA LEU A 55 18.56 11.32 3.87
C LEU A 55 19.42 12.55 4.19
N SER A 56 20.17 13.03 3.21
CA SER A 56 20.92 14.29 3.31
C SER A 56 21.13 14.92 1.94
N CYS A 57 21.24 16.23 1.95
CA CYS A 57 21.58 17.04 0.79
C CYS A 57 22.62 18.09 1.23
N ALA A 58 23.75 18.11 0.58
CA ALA A 58 24.78 19.13 0.78
C ALA A 58 24.99 19.92 -0.51
N LEU A 59 24.80 21.23 -0.43
CA LEU A 59 25.04 22.15 -1.51
C LEU A 59 26.35 22.90 -1.28
N THR A 60 27.17 22.98 -2.31
CA THR A 60 28.40 23.75 -2.31
C THR A 60 28.43 24.70 -3.49
N VAL A 61 28.92 25.92 -3.29
CA VAL A 61 29.12 26.90 -4.35
C VAL A 61 30.62 27.01 -4.61
N LYS A 62 31.04 26.82 -5.84
CA LYS A 62 32.42 27.05 -6.27
C LYS A 62 32.43 28.26 -7.16
N SER A 63 33.25 29.25 -6.81
CA SER A 63 33.53 30.40 -7.70
C SER A 63 34.37 29.86 -8.87
N ALA A 64 34.01 30.17 -10.09
CA ALA A 64 34.91 29.97 -11.23
C ALA A 64 36.01 31.04 -11.20
N ASP A 65 37.25 30.63 -11.40
CA ASP A 65 38.42 31.52 -11.21
C ASP A 65 38.51 32.72 -12.16
N ASP A 66 37.70 32.79 -13.23
CA ASP A 66 37.81 33.85 -14.24
C ASP A 66 36.47 34.36 -14.83
N ASP A 67 35.36 33.82 -14.48
CA ASP A 67 34.05 34.27 -14.95
C ASP A 67 33.04 34.33 -13.79
N ALA A 68 32.18 35.36 -13.78
CA ALA A 68 31.19 35.62 -12.75
C ALA A 68 30.09 34.51 -12.56
N SER A 69 30.28 33.34 -13.14
CA SER A 69 29.37 32.19 -13.06
C SER A 69 29.81 31.23 -11.96
N GLY A 70 29.07 31.18 -10.88
CA GLY A 70 29.24 30.14 -9.83
C GLY A 70 28.76 28.78 -10.32
N VAL A 71 29.47 27.69 -9.90
CA VAL A 71 29.05 26.32 -10.11
C VAL A 71 28.50 25.76 -8.81
N PHE A 72 27.27 25.28 -8.85
CA PHE A 72 26.66 24.58 -7.70
C PHE A 72 27.03 23.10 -7.74
N GLY A 73 27.64 22.62 -6.67
CA GLY A 73 27.83 21.18 -6.42
C GLY A 73 26.74 20.70 -5.48
N CYS A 74 26.11 19.58 -5.79
CA CYS A 74 25.13 18.92 -4.95
C CYS A 74 25.55 17.49 -4.64
N GLU A 75 25.61 17.14 -3.36
CA GLU A 75 25.84 15.78 -2.89
C GLU A 75 24.56 15.30 -2.19
N LEU A 76 23.96 14.21 -2.71
CA LEU A 76 22.73 13.62 -2.20
C LEU A 76 23.01 12.24 -1.64
N THR A 77 22.55 12.00 -0.40
CA THR A 77 22.44 10.65 0.14
C THR A 77 20.97 10.23 0.10
N ILE A 78 20.68 9.16 -0.64
CA ILE A 78 19.32 8.66 -0.84
C ILE A 78 19.22 7.26 -0.26
N GLY A 79 18.27 7.09 0.67
CA GLY A 79 17.83 5.79 1.15
C GLY A 79 16.76 5.21 0.24
N SER A 80 16.80 3.91 0.01
CA SER A 80 15.75 3.18 -0.70
C SER A 80 15.22 2.04 0.16
N GLN A 81 13.90 1.90 0.20
CA GLN A 81 13.21 0.75 0.75
C GLN A 81 12.68 -0.08 -0.41
N ILE A 82 13.18 -1.31 -0.56
CA ILE A 82 12.78 -2.23 -1.61
C ILE A 82 11.86 -3.28 -0.98
N THR A 83 10.70 -3.48 -1.56
CA THR A 83 9.77 -4.54 -1.20
C THR A 83 9.62 -5.48 -2.39
N ALA A 84 9.78 -6.77 -2.12
CA ALA A 84 9.55 -7.83 -3.09
C ALA A 84 8.44 -8.75 -2.59
N THR A 85 7.44 -9.01 -3.42
CA THR A 85 6.31 -9.87 -3.13
C THR A 85 6.27 -11.04 -4.08
N LEU A 86 5.93 -12.22 -3.56
CA LEU A 86 5.65 -13.43 -4.31
C LEU A 86 4.31 -13.98 -3.82
N GLU A 87 3.37 -14.18 -4.72
CA GLU A 87 2.10 -14.83 -4.39
C GLU A 87 2.22 -16.33 -4.52
N GLU A 88 1.80 -17.04 -3.48
CA GLU A 88 1.78 -18.49 -3.43
C GLU A 88 0.42 -19.00 -2.96
N SER A 89 -0.04 -20.10 -3.56
CA SER A 89 -1.25 -20.77 -3.10
C SER A 89 -0.92 -21.67 -1.92
N ILE A 90 -1.63 -21.48 -0.82
CA ILE A 90 -1.52 -22.32 0.36
C ILE A 90 -2.86 -23.05 0.61
N TYR A 91 -2.77 -24.28 1.10
CA TYR A 91 -3.94 -25.12 1.43
C TYR A 91 -3.90 -25.46 2.93
N PRO A 92 -4.33 -24.55 3.79
CA PRO A 92 -4.31 -24.76 5.23
C PRO A 92 -5.36 -25.81 5.63
N VAL A 93 -5.02 -26.63 6.64
CA VAL A 93 -5.98 -27.55 7.25
C VAL A 93 -6.86 -26.76 8.21
N THR A 94 -8.17 -26.77 7.96
CA THR A 94 -9.17 -26.00 8.72
C THR A 94 -10.07 -26.87 9.59
N ASP A 95 -10.19 -28.17 9.26
CA ASP A 95 -10.95 -29.14 10.03
C ASP A 95 -10.29 -30.55 9.97
N MET A 96 -10.51 -31.34 10.98
CA MET A 96 -10.05 -32.72 11.05
C MET A 96 -10.93 -33.54 11.99
N TYR A 97 -10.93 -34.84 11.80
CA TYR A 97 -11.48 -35.81 12.74
C TYR A 97 -10.69 -37.11 12.65
N SER A 98 -10.81 -37.98 13.66
CA SER A 98 -10.27 -39.32 13.64
C SER A 98 -11.41 -40.32 13.61
N THR A 99 -11.27 -41.39 12.85
CA THR A 99 -12.22 -42.51 12.81
C THR A 99 -11.97 -43.55 13.92
N SER A 100 -10.78 -43.52 14.53
CA SER A 100 -10.37 -44.57 15.51
C SER A 100 -10.33 -44.04 16.94
N TYR A 101 -9.97 -42.78 17.19
CA TYR A 101 -9.82 -42.25 18.53
C TYR A 101 -10.57 -40.93 18.69
N GLU A 102 -10.90 -40.59 19.94
CA GLU A 102 -11.35 -39.23 20.22
C GLU A 102 -10.23 -38.27 19.96
N SER A 103 -10.56 -37.20 19.25
CA SER A 103 -9.61 -36.17 18.87
C SER A 103 -10.21 -34.80 19.08
N SER A 104 -9.36 -33.87 19.50
CA SER A 104 -9.67 -32.45 19.58
C SER A 104 -8.58 -31.62 18.91
N TYR A 105 -8.88 -30.39 18.56
CA TYR A 105 -7.89 -29.48 18.02
C TYR A 105 -8.16 -28.04 18.45
N THR A 106 -7.10 -27.26 18.52
CA THR A 106 -7.18 -25.83 18.71
C THR A 106 -6.92 -25.11 17.40
N THR A 107 -7.53 -23.96 17.21
CA THR A 107 -7.34 -23.15 16.00
C THR A 107 -6.59 -21.86 16.30
N SER A 108 -5.98 -21.31 15.28
CA SER A 108 -5.43 -19.95 15.30
C SER A 108 -5.79 -19.21 14.02
N ALA A 109 -5.86 -17.89 14.10
CA ALA A 109 -6.09 -17.05 12.93
C ALA A 109 -4.83 -17.00 12.06
N LEU A 110 -4.94 -17.39 10.80
CA LEU A 110 -3.96 -17.14 9.75
C LEU A 110 -4.37 -15.86 9.03
N LYS A 111 -3.53 -14.86 9.11
CA LYS A 111 -3.69 -13.63 8.32
C LYS A 111 -2.97 -13.80 7.00
N THR A 112 -3.63 -13.47 5.92
CA THR A 112 -3.09 -13.51 4.56
C THR A 112 -3.21 -12.14 3.92
N GLU A 113 -2.25 -11.83 3.08
CA GLU A 113 -2.28 -10.67 2.19
C GLU A 113 -2.18 -11.20 0.76
N SER A 114 -3.02 -10.72 -0.11
CA SER A 114 -3.09 -11.14 -1.51
C SER A 114 -3.37 -9.96 -2.43
N ASP A 115 -3.21 -10.17 -3.73
CA ASP A 115 -3.45 -9.17 -4.78
C ASP A 115 -2.64 -7.89 -4.56
N HIS A 116 -1.34 -8.04 -4.29
CA HIS A 116 -0.43 -6.92 -4.09
C HIS A 116 -0.26 -6.12 -5.38
N ARG A 117 -0.58 -4.83 -5.32
CA ARG A 117 -0.46 -3.91 -6.45
C ARG A 117 0.23 -2.63 -6.03
N PHE A 118 1.29 -2.27 -6.73
CA PHE A 118 1.93 -0.98 -6.53
C PHE A 118 1.16 0.11 -7.26
N ILE A 119 0.86 1.18 -6.55
CA ILE A 119 0.16 2.35 -7.05
C ILE A 119 1.14 3.52 -7.07
N SER A 120 1.18 4.22 -8.18
CA SER A 120 1.86 5.51 -8.32
C SER A 120 0.92 6.47 -9.05
N ARG A 121 0.53 7.57 -8.39
CA ARG A 121 -0.41 8.57 -8.91
C ARG A 121 0.04 9.98 -8.57
N THR A 122 -0.17 10.89 -9.50
CA THR A 122 0.03 12.33 -9.26
C THR A 122 -1.33 12.97 -8.99
N LEU A 123 -1.49 13.52 -7.79
CA LEU A 123 -2.68 14.24 -7.37
C LEU A 123 -2.42 15.74 -7.47
N ASN A 124 -3.32 16.47 -8.11
CA ASN A 124 -3.19 17.91 -8.28
C ASN A 124 -4.15 18.65 -7.36
N ILE A 125 -3.60 19.53 -6.55
CA ILE A 125 -4.33 20.37 -5.60
C ILE A 125 -4.21 21.81 -6.05
N LYS A 126 -5.34 22.49 -6.04
CA LYS A 126 -5.44 23.91 -6.30
C LYS A 126 -6.18 24.57 -5.13
N GLN A 127 -5.54 25.55 -4.50
CA GLN A 127 -6.08 26.26 -3.34
C GLN A 127 -5.85 27.75 -3.47
N LEU A 128 -6.80 28.54 -3.00
CA LEU A 128 -6.67 29.98 -2.87
C LEU A 128 -6.35 30.33 -1.42
N ILE A 129 -5.31 31.13 -1.22
CA ILE A 129 -4.93 31.68 0.07
C ILE A 129 -5.35 33.15 0.12
N GLU A 130 -6.38 33.42 0.91
CA GLU A 130 -6.81 34.78 1.19
C GLU A 130 -5.77 35.48 2.06
N CYS A 131 -5.38 36.68 1.65
CA CYS A 131 -4.37 37.49 2.33
C CYS A 131 -5.05 38.49 3.27
N GLU A 132 -5.11 38.22 4.56
CA GLU A 132 -5.77 39.04 5.59
C GLU A 132 -5.25 40.51 5.64
N ASN A 133 -3.97 40.68 5.34
CA ASN A 133 -3.32 42.00 5.34
C ASN A 133 -3.26 42.60 3.93
N GLY A 134 -4.08 42.14 2.99
CA GLY A 134 -4.09 42.55 1.59
C GLY A 134 -3.10 41.76 0.74
N ILE A 135 -3.31 41.82 -0.56
CA ILE A 135 -2.57 41.06 -1.56
C ILE A 135 -1.13 41.56 -1.64
N PRO A 136 -0.10 40.67 -1.66
CA PRO A 136 1.29 41.10 -1.81
C PRO A 136 1.58 41.58 -3.24
N ASP A 137 2.58 42.45 -3.39
CA ASP A 137 3.03 42.96 -4.68
C ASP A 137 3.72 41.87 -5.52
N SER A 138 4.46 40.98 -4.83
CA SER A 138 5.13 39.86 -5.45
C SER A 138 5.29 38.69 -4.46
N VAL A 139 5.32 37.48 -4.99
CA VAL A 139 5.71 36.26 -4.25
C VAL A 139 7.12 35.89 -4.68
N THR A 140 8.01 35.75 -3.71
CA THR A 140 9.42 35.40 -3.95
C THR A 140 9.59 33.91 -4.04
N ASP A 141 8.92 33.16 -3.13
CA ASP A 141 8.97 31.70 -3.09
C ASP A 141 7.73 31.12 -2.35
N ALA A 142 7.38 29.89 -2.69
CA ALA A 142 6.35 29.13 -2.01
C ALA A 142 6.76 27.68 -1.86
N GLU A 143 6.66 27.16 -0.65
CA GLU A 143 6.91 25.77 -0.30
C GLU A 143 5.69 25.17 0.38
N CYS A 144 5.44 23.90 0.12
CA CYS A 144 4.36 23.16 0.76
C CYS A 144 4.88 21.84 1.31
N PHE A 145 4.26 21.37 2.39
CA PHE A 145 4.54 20.09 3.02
C PHE A 145 3.23 19.37 3.30
N VAL A 146 3.20 18.05 3.14
CA VAL A 146 2.06 17.25 3.56
C VAL A 146 2.18 17.01 5.06
N SER A 147 1.26 17.59 5.84
CA SER A 147 1.27 17.44 7.31
C SER A 147 0.40 16.27 7.78
N GLU A 148 -0.69 15.99 7.09
CA GLU A 148 -1.59 14.87 7.37
C GLU A 148 -2.04 14.25 6.05
N ILE A 149 -2.19 12.93 6.00
CA ILE A 149 -2.73 12.20 4.86
C ILE A 149 -3.54 11.00 5.32
N ILE A 150 -4.72 10.83 4.74
CA ILE A 150 -5.58 9.68 4.94
C ILE A 150 -6.02 9.20 3.56
N CYS A 151 -5.74 7.93 3.26
CA CYS A 151 -6.17 7.28 2.03
C CYS A 151 -7.18 6.19 2.38
N ARG A 152 -8.35 6.20 1.72
CA ARG A 152 -9.40 5.22 1.92
C ARG A 152 -9.85 4.66 0.58
N PRO A 153 -9.64 3.37 0.34
CA PRO A 153 -10.28 2.69 -0.78
C PRO A 153 -11.81 2.78 -0.64
N CYS A 154 -12.48 3.10 -1.72
CA CYS A 154 -13.93 3.20 -1.81
C CYS A 154 -14.47 2.16 -2.79
N GLU A 155 -15.78 2.04 -2.89
CA GLU A 155 -16.42 1.23 -3.91
C GLU A 155 -16.11 1.76 -5.33
N ASN A 156 -16.37 0.94 -6.35
CA ASN A 156 -16.21 1.30 -7.77
C ASN A 156 -14.79 1.68 -8.24
N GLY A 157 -13.76 1.23 -7.54
CA GLY A 157 -12.38 1.48 -7.95
C GLY A 157 -11.88 2.89 -7.62
N GLU A 158 -12.53 3.55 -6.70
CA GLU A 158 -12.14 4.89 -6.24
C GLU A 158 -11.22 4.82 -5.01
N LEU A 159 -10.33 5.80 -4.92
CA LEU A 159 -9.51 6.08 -3.76
C LEU A 159 -9.78 7.51 -3.29
N LYS A 160 -10.29 7.64 -2.10
CA LYS A 160 -10.45 8.94 -1.45
C LYS A 160 -9.17 9.29 -0.70
N VAL A 161 -8.58 10.44 -1.04
CA VAL A 161 -7.35 10.97 -0.45
C VAL A 161 -7.66 12.31 0.19
N SER A 162 -7.58 12.40 1.49
CA SER A 162 -7.80 13.63 2.25
C SER A 162 -6.61 13.94 3.14
N GLY A 163 -6.39 15.20 3.41
CA GLY A 163 -5.23 15.61 4.21
C GLY A 163 -5.13 17.11 4.39
N LYS A 164 -3.93 17.54 4.81
CA LYS A 164 -3.59 18.95 4.99
C LYS A 164 -2.24 19.25 4.37
N LEU A 165 -2.16 20.36 3.67
CA LEU A 165 -0.92 20.98 3.20
C LEU A 165 -0.56 22.13 4.15
N LEU A 166 0.65 22.11 4.66
CA LEU A 166 1.26 23.24 5.33
C LEU A 166 2.04 24.02 4.28
N CYS A 167 1.62 25.25 4.00
CA CYS A 167 2.21 26.11 2.99
C CYS A 167 2.93 27.29 3.65
N PHE A 168 4.16 27.54 3.21
CA PHE A 168 4.98 28.69 3.57
C PHE A 168 5.22 29.54 2.34
N ILE A 169 4.88 30.81 2.41
CA ILE A 169 5.03 31.73 1.30
C ILE A 169 5.86 32.94 1.75
N SER A 170 6.90 33.21 0.99
CA SER A 170 7.72 34.43 1.12
C SER A 170 7.27 35.39 0.05
N ALA A 171 6.85 36.58 0.47
CA ALA A 171 6.30 37.62 -0.41
C ALA A 171 6.82 39.00 -0.05
N VAL A 172 6.59 39.96 -0.92
CA VAL A 172 6.89 41.39 -0.69
C VAL A 172 5.61 42.19 -0.82
N LYS A 173 5.34 43.05 0.16
CA LYS A 173 4.24 43.99 0.15
C LYS A 173 4.73 45.39 0.63
N ASP A 174 4.39 46.42 -0.09
CA ASP A 174 4.82 47.79 0.21
C ASP A 174 6.35 47.91 0.43
N SER A 175 7.15 47.14 -0.34
CA SER A 175 8.61 47.00 -0.22
C SER A 175 9.10 46.30 1.06
N GLU A 176 8.22 45.76 1.89
CA GLU A 176 8.56 44.99 3.10
C GLU A 176 8.37 43.49 2.88
N PRO A 177 9.26 42.62 3.45
CA PRO A 177 9.09 41.20 3.37
C PRO A 177 7.91 40.73 4.25
N VAL A 178 7.08 39.85 3.69
CA VAL A 178 5.94 39.22 4.37
C VAL A 178 6.05 37.70 4.27
N PHE A 179 5.81 37.05 5.40
CA PHE A 179 5.76 35.61 5.47
C PHE A 179 4.34 35.13 5.81
N ILE A 180 3.83 34.21 5.01
CA ILE A 180 2.49 33.67 5.16
C ILE A 180 2.62 32.16 5.42
N GLU A 181 2.03 31.72 6.53
CA GLU A 181 1.89 30.30 6.87
C GLU A 181 0.41 29.95 6.87
N LYS A 182 0.03 28.92 6.12
CA LYS A 182 -1.36 28.46 6.05
C LYS A 182 -1.43 26.94 6.03
N ASN A 183 -2.39 26.40 6.77
CA ASN A 183 -2.81 25.01 6.71
C ASN A 183 -4.02 24.88 5.80
N LEU A 184 -3.86 24.18 4.68
CA LEU A 184 -4.87 24.04 3.63
C LEU A 184 -5.39 22.60 3.61
N PRO A 185 -6.65 22.35 4.02
CA PRO A 185 -7.24 21.03 3.90
C PRO A 185 -7.52 20.70 2.43
N PHE A 186 -7.37 19.43 2.07
CA PHE A 186 -7.74 18.93 0.74
C PHE A 186 -8.50 17.61 0.83
N ASP A 187 -9.34 17.35 -0.17
CA ASP A 187 -10.10 16.12 -0.33
C ASP A 187 -10.18 15.85 -1.85
N ILE A 188 -9.65 14.71 -2.27
CA ILE A 188 -9.57 14.32 -3.68
C ILE A 188 -10.09 12.90 -3.80
N THR A 189 -10.86 12.63 -4.85
CA THR A 189 -11.23 11.28 -5.25
C THR A 189 -10.50 10.94 -6.54
N GLU A 190 -9.73 9.86 -6.51
CA GLU A 190 -8.94 9.36 -7.62
C GLU A 190 -9.50 8.04 -8.13
N GLN A 191 -9.64 7.90 -9.44
CA GLN A 191 -10.05 6.64 -10.08
C GLN A 191 -8.82 5.76 -10.34
N LEU A 192 -8.77 4.60 -9.69
CA LEU A 192 -7.65 3.67 -9.85
C LEU A 192 -7.85 2.69 -11.02
N GLY A 193 -9.09 2.52 -11.50
CA GLY A 193 -9.43 1.59 -12.58
C GLY A 193 -9.30 0.11 -12.20
N MET A 194 -9.36 -0.20 -10.89
CA MET A 194 -9.27 -1.55 -10.35
C MET A 194 -10.22 -1.70 -9.14
N VAL A 195 -10.50 -2.94 -8.74
CA VAL A 195 -11.31 -3.20 -7.54
C VAL A 195 -10.55 -2.73 -6.30
N THR A 196 -11.20 -1.96 -5.46
CA THR A 196 -10.63 -1.35 -4.23
C THR A 196 -11.36 -1.79 -2.97
N GLU A 197 -12.49 -2.47 -3.11
CA GLU A 197 -13.28 -2.96 -1.98
C GLU A 197 -12.48 -3.99 -1.16
N GLY A 198 -12.45 -3.81 0.16
CA GLY A 198 -11.69 -4.68 1.07
C GLY A 198 -10.17 -4.54 1.01
N CYS A 199 -9.66 -3.63 0.18
CA CYS A 199 -8.23 -3.37 0.08
C CYS A 199 -7.72 -2.47 1.22
N VAL A 200 -6.47 -2.68 1.58
CA VAL A 200 -5.68 -1.80 2.44
C VAL A 200 -4.63 -1.12 1.58
N ILE A 201 -4.40 0.16 1.81
CA ILE A 201 -3.34 0.93 1.16
C ILE A 201 -2.41 1.54 2.20
N GLN A 202 -1.12 1.45 1.96
CA GLN A 202 -0.06 2.12 2.73
C GLN A 202 0.65 3.12 1.83
N PRO A 203 0.18 4.36 1.76
CA PRO A 203 0.74 5.35 0.86
C PRO A 203 1.93 6.10 1.47
N VAL A 204 2.88 6.44 0.61
CA VAL A 204 3.87 7.49 0.83
C VAL A 204 3.53 8.62 -0.13
N VAL A 205 3.40 9.83 0.39
CA VAL A 205 3.04 10.99 -0.40
C VAL A 205 4.13 12.06 -0.27
N ASN A 206 4.64 12.47 -1.42
CA ASN A 206 5.67 13.49 -1.52
C ASN A 206 5.17 14.61 -2.43
N ILE A 207 5.60 15.85 -2.16
CA ILE A 207 5.35 16.95 -3.07
C ILE A 207 6.32 16.83 -4.23
N SER A 208 5.78 16.83 -5.45
CA SER A 208 6.57 16.78 -6.69
C SER A 208 6.77 18.15 -7.33
N SER A 209 5.83 19.07 -7.14
CA SER A 209 5.97 20.46 -7.59
C SER A 209 5.02 21.40 -6.84
N VAL A 210 5.45 22.64 -6.68
CA VAL A 210 4.63 23.75 -6.17
C VAL A 210 4.75 24.89 -7.17
N SER A 211 3.62 25.48 -7.52
CA SER A 211 3.58 26.73 -8.30
C SER A 211 2.54 27.66 -7.71
N TYR A 212 2.70 28.95 -7.97
CA TYR A 212 1.83 29.97 -7.43
C TYR A 212 1.53 31.05 -8.44
N SER A 213 0.43 31.76 -8.24
CA SER A 213 0.10 32.98 -8.96
C SER A 213 -0.68 33.92 -8.05
N ILE A 214 -0.42 35.24 -8.22
CA ILE A 214 -1.18 36.28 -7.53
C ILE A 214 -2.45 36.53 -8.35
N THR A 215 -3.59 36.60 -7.65
CA THR A 215 -4.90 36.89 -8.22
C THR A 215 -5.54 38.09 -7.47
N ASP A 216 -6.65 38.57 -7.96
CA ASP A 216 -7.40 39.68 -7.29
C ASP A 216 -7.96 39.25 -5.91
N ASP A 217 -8.10 37.94 -5.67
CA ASP A 217 -8.66 37.38 -4.43
C ASP A 217 -7.58 36.86 -3.45
N GLY A 218 -6.28 36.86 -3.85
CA GLY A 218 -5.19 36.38 -3.02
C GLY A 218 -4.11 35.60 -3.80
N ILE A 219 -3.48 34.62 -3.16
CA ILE A 219 -2.44 33.81 -3.76
C ILE A 219 -3.02 32.41 -4.09
N GLU A 220 -3.06 32.09 -5.36
CA GLU A 220 -3.42 30.75 -5.81
C GLU A 220 -2.19 29.83 -5.76
N ILE A 221 -2.27 28.76 -4.97
CA ILE A 221 -1.25 27.71 -4.90
C ILE A 221 -1.73 26.48 -5.68
N ARG A 222 -0.85 25.95 -6.51
CA ARG A 222 -1.02 24.67 -7.19
C ARG A 222 0.08 23.74 -6.75
N CYS A 223 -0.31 22.60 -6.18
CA CYS A 223 0.60 21.62 -5.65
C CYS A 223 0.33 20.25 -6.31
N SER A 224 1.36 19.62 -6.83
CA SER A 224 1.29 18.26 -7.33
C SER A 224 1.89 17.32 -6.29
N LEU A 225 1.12 16.32 -5.86
CA LEU A 225 1.54 15.29 -4.92
C LEU A 225 1.79 13.99 -5.67
N LEU A 226 2.95 13.41 -5.50
CA LEU A 226 3.24 12.05 -5.92
C LEU A 226 2.87 11.09 -4.78
N MET A 227 1.79 10.36 -4.96
CA MET A 227 1.34 9.29 -4.06
C MET A 227 1.83 7.95 -4.60
N GLN A 228 2.58 7.22 -3.78
CA GLN A 228 3.09 5.90 -4.08
C GLN A 228 2.84 4.95 -2.92
N GLY A 229 2.53 3.68 -3.19
CA GLY A 229 2.31 2.71 -2.14
C GLY A 229 1.86 1.37 -2.67
N CYS A 230 1.77 0.38 -1.78
CA CYS A 230 1.20 -0.91 -2.09
C CYS A 230 -0.24 -0.97 -1.60
N MET A 231 -1.11 -1.52 -2.44
CA MET A 231 -2.48 -1.88 -2.12
C MET A 231 -2.59 -3.40 -2.14
N TYR A 232 -3.27 -3.98 -1.17
CA TYR A 232 -3.47 -5.43 -1.06
C TYR A 232 -4.76 -5.76 -0.32
N VAL A 233 -5.25 -6.99 -0.50
CA VAL A 233 -6.43 -7.51 0.19
C VAL A 233 -5.99 -8.31 1.41
N CYS A 234 -6.59 -8.02 2.58
CA CYS A 234 -6.38 -8.79 3.79
C CYS A 234 -7.42 -9.90 3.92
N GLY A 235 -6.95 -11.13 4.13
CA GLY A 235 -7.78 -12.28 4.48
C GLY A 235 -7.50 -12.76 5.90
N THR A 236 -8.46 -13.44 6.50
CA THR A 236 -8.27 -14.15 7.77
C THR A 236 -8.99 -15.48 7.70
N SER A 237 -8.26 -16.56 7.93
CA SER A 237 -8.79 -17.93 7.98
C SER A 237 -8.45 -18.59 9.32
N GLN A 238 -9.33 -19.43 9.85
CA GLN A 238 -9.01 -20.25 11.01
C GLN A 238 -8.31 -21.51 10.53
N ILE A 239 -7.13 -21.79 11.08
CA ILE A 239 -6.35 -22.97 10.77
C ILE A 239 -6.11 -23.80 12.03
N ILE A 240 -5.94 -25.11 11.87
CA ILE A 240 -5.57 -25.98 12.99
C ILE A 240 -4.14 -25.65 13.42
N LYS A 241 -3.99 -25.35 14.71
CA LYS A 241 -2.70 -25.06 15.33
C LYS A 241 -2.10 -26.27 16.03
N GLN A 242 -2.95 -27.02 16.75
CA GLN A 242 -2.52 -28.14 17.55
C GLN A 242 -3.63 -29.21 17.55
N ILE A 243 -3.21 -30.43 17.46
CA ILE A 243 -4.08 -31.62 17.48
C ILE A 243 -3.77 -32.42 18.76
N GLU A 244 -4.81 -32.83 19.44
CA GLU A 244 -4.73 -33.75 20.59
C GLU A 244 -5.51 -34.99 20.28
N LEU A 245 -4.85 -36.14 20.42
CA LEU A 245 -5.44 -37.49 20.24
C LEU A 245 -5.49 -38.16 21.60
N ASN A 246 -6.67 -38.66 21.99
CA ASN A 246 -6.81 -39.43 23.21
C ASN A 246 -6.67 -40.93 22.86
N GLU A 247 -5.44 -41.45 22.97
CA GLU A 247 -5.13 -42.84 22.67
C GLU A 247 -5.82 -43.83 23.62
N ASN A 248 -6.33 -43.36 24.77
CA ASN A 248 -7.07 -44.20 25.73
C ASN A 248 -8.59 -44.22 25.48
N ALA A 249 -9.08 -43.39 24.55
CA ALA A 249 -10.50 -43.32 24.18
C ALA A 249 -10.68 -43.77 22.72
N GLU A 250 -10.60 -45.07 22.50
CA GLU A 250 -10.89 -45.68 21.22
C GLU A 250 -12.39 -45.61 20.95
N LYS A 251 -12.75 -45.18 19.75
CA LYS A 251 -14.14 -45.12 19.32
C LYS A 251 -14.67 -46.51 19.04
N GLN A 252 -15.82 -46.83 19.60
CA GLN A 252 -16.44 -48.11 19.38
C GLN A 252 -16.91 -48.24 17.93
N LYS A 253 -16.46 -49.27 17.26
CA LYS A 253 -16.96 -49.66 15.95
C LYS A 253 -18.26 -50.46 16.11
N CYS A 254 -19.20 -50.26 15.19
CA CYS A 254 -20.43 -51.00 15.17
C CYS A 254 -20.23 -52.24 14.30
N ASP A 255 -20.16 -53.41 14.94
CA ASP A 255 -19.96 -54.71 14.23
C ASP A 255 -21.27 -55.30 13.70
N ASP A 256 -22.44 -54.67 14.02
CA ASP A 256 -23.76 -55.23 13.70
C ASP A 256 -24.16 -55.02 12.22
N TYR A 257 -23.57 -54.08 11.54
CA TYR A 257 -23.85 -53.77 10.13
C TYR A 257 -22.68 -53.06 9.44
N SER A 258 -22.48 -53.38 8.14
CA SER A 258 -21.39 -52.79 7.33
C SER A 258 -21.79 -51.50 6.57
N LEU A 259 -23.09 -51.26 6.43
CA LEU A 259 -23.66 -50.14 5.68
C LEU A 259 -24.83 -49.51 6.43
N LYS A 260 -24.93 -48.21 6.35
CA LYS A 260 -26.05 -47.42 6.87
C LYS A 260 -26.69 -46.60 5.75
N LEU A 261 -28.04 -46.59 5.72
CA LEU A 261 -28.77 -45.72 4.81
C LEU A 261 -28.97 -44.37 5.46
N TYR A 262 -28.64 -43.33 4.74
CA TYR A 262 -28.84 -41.95 5.14
C TYR A 262 -29.49 -41.15 4.02
N PHE A 263 -30.46 -40.32 4.34
CA PHE A 263 -31.07 -39.42 3.38
C PHE A 263 -30.51 -38.03 3.61
N ALA A 264 -29.61 -37.59 2.69
CA ALA A 264 -28.97 -36.30 2.75
C ALA A 264 -29.88 -35.19 2.29
N ASP A 265 -29.72 -34.03 2.89
CA ASP A 265 -30.31 -32.80 2.44
C ASP A 265 -29.73 -32.38 1.07
N GLU A 266 -30.35 -31.40 0.42
CA GLU A 266 -29.87 -30.89 -0.87
C GLU A 266 -28.48 -30.23 -0.70
N ASN A 267 -27.49 -30.68 -1.48
CA ASN A 267 -26.09 -30.21 -1.44
C ASN A 267 -25.40 -30.35 -0.08
N GLU A 268 -25.69 -31.43 0.67
CA GLU A 268 -25.01 -31.67 1.93
C GLU A 268 -23.56 -32.11 1.71
N ASP A 269 -22.67 -31.66 2.60
CA ASP A 269 -21.22 -31.86 2.51
C ASP A 269 -20.82 -33.29 2.96
N VAL A 270 -20.15 -34.02 2.08
CA VAL A 270 -19.70 -35.42 2.36
C VAL A 270 -18.75 -35.48 3.56
N TRP A 271 -17.90 -34.49 3.73
CA TRP A 271 -16.98 -34.40 4.87
C TRP A 271 -17.74 -34.35 6.21
N ASN A 272 -18.79 -33.51 6.28
CA ASN A 272 -19.62 -33.40 7.47
C ASN A 272 -20.40 -34.67 7.77
N ILE A 273 -20.89 -35.37 6.73
CA ILE A 273 -21.55 -36.67 6.86
C ILE A 273 -20.56 -37.72 7.37
N ALA A 274 -19.37 -37.79 6.76
CA ALA A 274 -18.33 -38.73 7.14
C ALA A 274 -17.90 -38.53 8.61
N LYS A 275 -17.71 -37.29 9.04
CA LYS A 275 -17.40 -36.90 10.43
C LYS A 275 -18.52 -37.34 11.39
N ARG A 276 -19.79 -37.13 11.03
CA ARG A 276 -20.97 -37.48 11.83
C ARG A 276 -21.11 -38.99 12.01
N TYR A 277 -20.83 -39.77 10.97
CA TYR A 277 -20.95 -41.25 10.97
C TYR A 277 -19.65 -41.97 11.28
N ASN A 278 -18.60 -41.24 11.62
CA ASN A 278 -17.28 -41.77 11.98
C ASN A 278 -16.68 -42.72 10.90
N THR A 279 -16.86 -42.35 9.63
CA THR A 279 -16.33 -43.01 8.46
C THR A 279 -15.44 -42.08 7.66
N SER A 280 -14.82 -42.52 6.56
CA SER A 280 -14.04 -41.65 5.71
C SER A 280 -14.88 -41.05 4.56
N ALA A 281 -14.59 -39.81 4.17
CA ALA A 281 -15.22 -39.21 2.99
C ALA A 281 -15.02 -40.09 1.75
N ALA A 282 -13.80 -40.60 1.55
CA ALA A 282 -13.47 -41.51 0.43
C ALA A 282 -14.31 -42.80 0.43
N ALA A 283 -14.66 -43.33 1.60
CA ALA A 283 -15.54 -44.51 1.67
C ALA A 283 -16.97 -44.16 1.23
N ILE A 284 -17.49 -43.00 1.59
CA ILE A 284 -18.81 -42.55 1.12
C ILE A 284 -18.77 -42.30 -0.40
N GLU A 285 -17.73 -41.67 -0.90
CA GLU A 285 -17.54 -41.37 -2.33
C GLU A 285 -17.43 -42.63 -3.19
N SER A 286 -16.89 -43.71 -2.67
CA SER A 286 -16.77 -45.00 -3.40
C SER A 286 -18.11 -45.71 -3.62
N GLU A 287 -19.11 -45.44 -2.77
CA GLU A 287 -20.41 -46.11 -2.80
C GLU A 287 -21.55 -45.23 -3.33
N ASN A 288 -21.28 -43.93 -3.57
CA ASN A 288 -22.30 -42.97 -3.96
C ASN A 288 -21.81 -42.06 -5.08
N GLU A 289 -22.76 -41.49 -5.83
CA GLU A 289 -22.43 -40.41 -6.78
C GLU A 289 -22.24 -39.10 -6.02
N VAL A 290 -21.03 -38.56 -6.09
CA VAL A 290 -20.64 -37.33 -5.43
C VAL A 290 -20.19 -36.28 -6.48
N THR A 291 -20.66 -35.06 -6.36
CA THR A 291 -20.26 -33.95 -7.22
C THR A 291 -19.65 -32.84 -6.36
N ASP A 292 -18.38 -32.53 -6.59
CA ASP A 292 -17.66 -31.48 -5.87
C ASP A 292 -17.74 -31.59 -4.32
N GLY A 293 -17.67 -32.83 -3.81
CA GLY A 293 -17.77 -33.12 -2.38
C GLY A 293 -19.17 -32.93 -1.78
N LYS A 294 -20.20 -32.80 -2.62
CA LYS A 294 -21.60 -32.61 -2.25
C LYS A 294 -22.47 -33.76 -2.70
N VAL A 295 -23.49 -34.04 -1.91
CA VAL A 295 -24.46 -35.15 -2.13
C VAL A 295 -25.89 -34.71 -1.83
N SER A 296 -26.87 -35.44 -2.35
CA SER A 296 -28.29 -35.23 -2.09
C SER A 296 -29.05 -36.53 -2.17
N GLY A 297 -30.08 -36.68 -1.35
CA GLY A 297 -30.96 -37.84 -1.38
C GLY A 297 -30.40 -39.06 -0.66
N LEU A 298 -30.76 -40.28 -1.14
CA LEU A 298 -30.40 -41.51 -0.46
C LEU A 298 -28.93 -41.88 -0.67
N LEU A 299 -28.20 -42.06 0.43
CA LEU A 299 -26.80 -42.46 0.47
C LEU A 299 -26.56 -43.76 1.17
N LEU A 300 -25.55 -44.50 0.71
CA LEU A 300 -24.95 -45.66 1.38
C LEU A 300 -23.72 -45.18 2.16
N ILE A 301 -23.74 -45.29 3.48
CA ILE A 301 -22.62 -44.88 4.34
C ILE A 301 -21.93 -46.14 4.85
N PRO A 302 -20.71 -46.46 4.37
CA PRO A 302 -19.90 -47.58 4.90
C PRO A 302 -19.49 -47.28 6.34
N ILE A 303 -19.57 -48.32 7.18
CA ILE A 303 -19.05 -48.30 8.55
C ILE A 303 -17.67 -48.96 8.52
N ILE A 304 -16.63 -48.22 8.89
CA ILE A 304 -15.23 -48.64 8.78
C ILE A 304 -14.68 -49.00 10.16
#